data_495ceb5408a4470ee5685b6017d9db6b
#
_entry.id   495ceb5408a4470ee5685b6017d9db6b
#
_cell.length_a   1.000
_cell.length_b   1.000
_cell.length_c   1.000
_cell.angle_alpha   90.00
_cell.angle_beta   90.00
_cell.angle_gamma   90.00
#
_symmetry.space_group_name_H-M   'P 1'
#
loop_
_entity.id
_entity.type
_entity.pdbx_description
1 polymer ?
#
loop_
_entity_poly.entity_id
_entity_poly.type
_entity_poly.pdbx_seq_one_letter_code
_entity_poly.pdbx_strand_id
1 'polypeptide(L)'
;MNQEKFKKINKACFLDRDGVLNEDVGYLHKSQDFKWIDGAVEAIKLLKKNNFLVIVITNQSGISLGYFASKDVTNLHEWMNKILKKEGIQINDFFFSEDLPNNNPE
;
A
#
# COMPACT_ATOMS: atom_id res chain seq x y z
N MET A 1 -23.21 18.49 -16.44
CA MET A 1 -22.23 18.04 -16.09
C MET A 1 -21.76 18.46 -14.88
N ASN A 2 -21.03 17.98 -14.42
CA ASN A 2 -20.80 18.12 -13.17
C ASN A 2 -19.40 18.47 -12.95
N GLN A 3 -19.15 19.73 -12.84
CA GLN A 3 -17.83 20.17 -12.63
C GLN A 3 -17.29 19.77 -11.29
N GLU A 4 -18.16 19.47 -10.37
CA GLU A 4 -17.72 19.04 -9.07
C GLU A 4 -16.98 17.74 -9.11
N LYS A 5 -17.31 16.88 -10.06
CA LYS A 5 -16.60 15.65 -10.20
C LYS A 5 -15.14 15.90 -10.48
N PHE A 6 -14.82 16.88 -11.29
CA PHE A 6 -13.45 17.14 -11.61
C PHE A 6 -12.73 17.84 -10.49
N LYS A 7 -13.44 18.56 -9.66
CA LYS A 7 -12.82 19.27 -8.57
C LYS A 7 -12.44 18.36 -7.43
N LYS A 8 -13.05 17.18 -7.36
CA LYS A 8 -12.80 16.30 -6.25
C LYS A 8 -11.59 15.40 -6.41
N ILE A 9 -11.11 15.25 -7.64
CA ILE A 9 -10.01 14.36 -7.87
C ILE A 9 -8.81 15.19 -8.23
N ASN A 10 -8.08 15.61 -7.24
CA ASN A 10 -6.98 16.46 -7.53
C ASN A 10 -5.79 16.27 -6.62
N LYS A 11 -5.83 15.34 -5.70
CA LYS A 11 -4.73 15.15 -4.77
C LYS A 11 -4.44 13.67 -4.59
N ALA A 12 -3.19 13.34 -4.46
CA ALA A 12 -2.78 11.98 -4.19
C ALA A 12 -1.78 11.97 -3.04
N CYS A 13 -1.90 11.00 -2.18
CA CYS A 13 -0.97 10.79 -1.09
C CYS A 13 -0.26 9.48 -1.34
N PHE A 14 1.06 9.52 -1.38
CA PHE A 14 1.89 8.35 -1.62
C PHE A 14 2.46 7.88 -0.30
N LEU A 15 2.22 6.62 0.03
CA LEU A 15 2.61 6.07 1.32
C LEU A 15 3.45 4.82 1.13
N ASP A 16 4.46 4.68 1.96
CA ASP A 16 5.17 3.42 2.06
C ASP A 16 4.27 2.41 2.76
N ARG A 17 4.52 1.14 2.53
CA ARG A 17 3.77 0.09 3.19
C ARG A 17 4.43 -0.30 4.52
N ASP A 18 5.60 -0.94 4.44
CA ASP A 18 6.26 -1.47 5.63
C ASP A 18 6.80 -0.36 6.51
N GLY A 19 6.40 -0.36 7.76
CA GLY A 19 6.80 0.68 8.70
C GLY A 19 5.91 1.90 8.71
N VAL A 20 4.96 1.98 7.78
CA VAL A 20 4.01 3.10 7.71
C VAL A 20 2.59 2.61 7.87
N LEU A 21 2.17 1.65 7.04
CA LEU A 21 0.83 1.10 7.13
C LEU A 21 0.80 -0.15 7.99
N ASN A 22 1.83 -0.96 7.91
CA ASN A 22 1.92 -2.19 8.68
C ASN A 22 3.27 -2.27 9.39
N GLU A 23 3.30 -3.04 10.46
CA GLU A 23 4.55 -3.26 11.16
C GLU A 23 5.53 -3.95 10.24
N ASP A 24 6.78 -3.51 10.28
CA ASP A 24 7.81 -4.08 9.44
C ASP A 24 8.44 -5.25 10.18
N VAL A 25 8.08 -6.46 9.76
CA VAL A 25 8.60 -7.67 10.38
C VAL A 25 9.66 -8.34 9.53
N GLY A 26 10.16 -7.62 8.52
CA GLY A 26 11.18 -8.16 7.62
C GLY A 26 10.57 -9.12 6.61
N TYR A 27 10.58 -8.72 5.35
CA TYR A 27 10.10 -9.57 4.24
C TYR A 27 8.69 -10.11 4.43
N LEU A 28 7.81 -9.28 4.98
CA LEU A 28 6.41 -9.64 5.16
C LEU A 28 5.77 -9.97 3.83
N HIS A 29 5.15 -11.14 3.73
CA HIS A 29 4.44 -11.53 2.49
C HIS A 29 3.17 -12.34 2.74
N LYS A 30 2.89 -12.71 3.97
CA LYS A 30 1.69 -13.49 4.28
C LYS A 30 0.72 -12.66 5.09
N SER A 31 -0.57 -12.76 4.76
CA SER A 31 -1.57 -11.98 5.48
C SER A 31 -1.63 -12.33 6.96
N GLN A 32 -1.34 -13.58 7.30
CA GLN A 32 -1.39 -14.00 8.70
C GLN A 32 -0.35 -13.30 9.56
N ASP A 33 0.70 -12.77 8.95
CA ASP A 33 1.76 -12.08 9.66
C ASP A 33 1.61 -10.56 9.60
N PHE A 34 0.55 -10.10 8.96
CA PHE A 34 0.32 -8.68 8.75
C PHE A 34 -0.32 -8.05 9.98
N LYS A 35 0.19 -6.90 10.37
CA LYS A 35 -0.42 -6.15 11.46
C LYS A 35 -0.40 -4.67 11.09
N TRP A 36 -1.57 -4.05 11.09
CA TRP A 36 -1.68 -2.63 10.83
C TRP A 36 -0.98 -1.84 11.94
N ILE A 37 -0.31 -0.76 11.56
CA ILE A 37 0.19 0.19 12.55
C ILE A 37 -1.01 0.94 13.10
N ASP A 38 -0.98 1.20 14.41
CA ASP A 38 -2.07 1.91 15.06
C ASP A 38 -2.28 3.25 14.36
N GLY A 39 -3.53 3.53 14.01
CA GLY A 39 -3.88 4.77 13.35
C GLY A 39 -3.77 4.74 11.84
N ALA A 40 -3.21 3.67 11.25
CA ALA A 40 -3.04 3.63 9.80
C ALA A 40 -4.38 3.62 9.07
N VAL A 41 -5.31 2.78 9.52
CA VAL A 41 -6.63 2.69 8.88
C VAL A 41 -7.36 4.02 9.01
N GLU A 42 -7.31 4.64 10.19
CA GLU A 42 -7.96 5.92 10.42
C GLU A 42 -7.35 7.01 9.55
N ALA A 43 -6.05 6.96 9.35
CA ALA A 43 -5.39 7.94 8.49
C ALA A 43 -5.86 7.80 7.04
N ILE A 44 -6.00 6.56 6.57
CA ILE A 44 -6.50 6.33 5.22
C ILE A 44 -7.94 6.85 5.11
N LYS A 45 -8.76 6.59 6.12
CA LYS A 45 -10.13 7.10 6.12
C LYS A 45 -10.16 8.62 5.99
N LEU A 46 -9.28 9.29 6.75
CA LEU A 46 -9.24 10.73 6.75
C LEU A 46 -8.80 11.26 5.39
N LEU A 47 -7.81 10.62 4.77
CA LEU A 47 -7.36 11.02 3.44
C LEU A 47 -8.48 10.85 2.43
N LYS A 48 -9.17 9.72 2.45
CA LYS A 48 -10.25 9.47 1.51
C LYS A 48 -11.40 10.46 1.72
N LYS A 49 -11.69 10.78 2.97
CA LYS A 49 -12.73 11.75 3.28
C LYS A 49 -12.39 13.12 2.71
N ASN A 50 -11.13 13.43 2.58
CA ASN A 50 -10.68 14.71 2.05
C ASN A 50 -10.32 14.63 0.57
N ASN A 51 -10.84 13.60 -0.10
CA ASN A 51 -10.73 13.45 -1.55
C ASN A 51 -9.32 13.19 -2.05
N PHE A 52 -8.48 12.59 -1.22
CA PHE A 52 -7.18 12.15 -1.67
C PHE A 52 -7.27 10.78 -2.30
N LEU A 53 -6.50 10.59 -3.35
CA LEU A 53 -6.18 9.25 -3.79
C LEU A 53 -5.09 8.73 -2.87
N VAL A 54 -5.18 7.48 -2.47
CA VAL A 54 -4.16 6.87 -1.63
C VAL A 54 -3.43 5.84 -2.47
N ILE A 55 -2.14 6.04 -2.65
CA ILE A 55 -1.29 5.20 -3.48
C ILE A 55 -0.18 4.65 -2.59
N VAL A 56 0.02 3.35 -2.63
CA VAL A 56 1.10 2.73 -1.86
C VAL A 56 2.26 2.44 -2.78
N ILE A 57 3.45 2.83 -2.35
CA ILE A 57 4.68 2.55 -3.06
C ILE A 57 5.57 1.80 -2.08
N THR A 58 6.04 0.62 -2.47
CA THR A 58 6.84 -0.18 -1.56
C THR A 58 7.93 -0.92 -2.31
N ASN A 59 9.09 -1.05 -1.68
CA ASN A 59 10.16 -1.84 -2.25
C ASN A 59 10.12 -3.22 -1.62
N GLN A 60 10.06 -4.25 -2.47
CA GLN A 60 9.93 -5.63 -2.03
C GLN A 60 11.11 -6.46 -2.54
N SER A 61 12.27 -6.17 -2.01
CA SER A 61 13.50 -6.83 -2.44
C SER A 61 13.52 -8.31 -2.12
N GLY A 62 12.64 -8.78 -1.25
CA GLY A 62 12.55 -10.21 -0.96
C GLY A 62 12.26 -11.05 -2.20
N ILE A 63 11.65 -10.45 -3.23
CA ILE A 63 11.42 -11.15 -4.49
C ILE A 63 12.75 -11.47 -5.14
N SER A 64 13.64 -10.48 -5.26
CA SER A 64 14.95 -10.68 -5.85
C SER A 64 15.80 -11.63 -5.04
N LEU A 65 15.58 -11.69 -3.74
CA LEU A 65 16.32 -12.59 -2.87
C LEU A 65 15.74 -14.00 -2.84
N GLY A 66 14.61 -14.21 -3.52
CA GLY A 66 14.02 -15.53 -3.59
C GLY A 66 13.19 -15.93 -2.39
N TYR A 67 12.84 -14.99 -1.53
CA TYR A 67 12.08 -15.30 -0.33
C TYR A 67 10.59 -15.47 -0.61
N PHE A 68 10.08 -14.80 -1.63
CA PHE A 68 8.69 -14.91 -2.06
C PHE A 68 8.58 -14.38 -3.49
N ALA A 69 7.41 -14.57 -4.09
CA ALA A 69 7.21 -14.19 -5.48
C ALA A 69 6.39 -12.91 -5.57
N SER A 70 6.41 -12.27 -6.74
CA SER A 70 5.62 -11.06 -6.95
C SER A 70 4.13 -11.34 -6.74
N LYS A 71 3.68 -12.54 -7.03
CA LYS A 71 2.30 -12.91 -6.81
C LYS A 71 1.93 -12.83 -5.33
N ASP A 72 2.87 -13.17 -4.45
CA ASP A 72 2.63 -13.08 -3.02
C ASP A 72 2.39 -11.62 -2.60
N VAL A 73 3.14 -10.70 -3.21
CA VAL A 73 2.97 -9.28 -2.92
C VAL A 73 1.60 -8.81 -3.39
N THR A 74 1.23 -9.18 -4.60
CA THR A 74 -0.08 -8.80 -5.14
C THR A 74 -1.22 -9.37 -4.29
N ASN A 75 -1.09 -10.62 -3.90
CA ASN A 75 -2.12 -11.25 -3.06
C ASN A 75 -2.26 -10.54 -1.72
N LEU A 76 -1.14 -10.14 -1.12
CA LEU A 76 -1.19 -9.42 0.15
C LEU A 76 -1.88 -8.08 -0.03
N HIS A 77 -1.56 -7.37 -1.12
CA HIS A 77 -2.18 -6.07 -1.37
C HIS A 77 -3.68 -6.19 -1.61
N GLU A 78 -4.10 -7.24 -2.30
CA GLU A 78 -5.53 -7.48 -2.49
C GLU A 78 -6.21 -7.78 -1.18
N TRP A 79 -5.53 -8.54 -0.32
CA TRP A 79 -6.06 -8.84 1.01
C TRP A 79 -6.20 -7.56 1.84
N MET A 80 -5.22 -6.67 1.77
CA MET A 80 -5.30 -5.39 2.49
C MET A 80 -6.54 -4.62 2.09
N ASN A 81 -6.82 -4.53 0.80
CA ASN A 81 -8.00 -3.82 0.33
C ASN A 81 -9.28 -4.56 0.69
N LYS A 82 -9.23 -5.87 0.78
CA LYS A 82 -10.40 -6.62 1.20
C LYS A 82 -10.77 -6.26 2.64
N ILE A 83 -9.76 -6.12 3.50
CA ILE A 83 -9.99 -5.70 4.88
C ILE A 83 -10.51 -4.26 4.93
N LEU A 84 -9.88 -3.37 4.15
CA LEU A 84 -10.26 -1.96 4.16
C LEU A 84 -11.67 -1.74 3.63
N LYS A 85 -12.13 -2.57 2.71
CA LYS A 85 -13.49 -2.45 2.21
C LYS A 85 -14.54 -2.64 3.29
N LYS A 86 -14.22 -3.41 4.30
CA LYS A 86 -15.11 -3.58 5.43
C LYS A 86 -15.27 -2.28 6.21
N GLU A 87 -14.32 -1.36 6.03
CA GLU A 87 -14.36 -0.04 6.63
C GLU A 87 -14.87 1.02 5.65
N GLY A 88 -15.31 0.60 4.49
CA GLY A 88 -15.84 1.52 3.50
C GLY A 88 -14.80 2.28 2.69
N ILE A 89 -13.57 1.83 2.71
CA ILE A 89 -12.49 2.52 2.01
C ILE A 89 -11.64 1.52 1.25
N GLN A 90 -10.71 2.02 0.45
CA GLN A 90 -9.71 1.17 -0.17
C GLN A 90 -8.54 2.04 -0.64
N ILE A 91 -7.38 1.41 -0.76
CA ILE A 91 -6.21 2.03 -1.36
C ILE A 91 -6.43 2.01 -2.87
N ASN A 92 -6.16 3.14 -3.52
CA ASN A 92 -6.46 3.29 -4.94
C ASN A 92 -5.55 2.47 -5.82
N ASP A 93 -4.27 2.39 -5.46
CA ASP A 93 -3.33 1.61 -6.26
C ASP A 93 -2.10 1.26 -5.43
N PHE A 94 -1.41 0.22 -5.87
CA PHE A 94 -0.18 -0.23 -5.25
C PHE A 94 0.88 -0.37 -6.32
N PHE A 95 2.08 0.13 -6.05
CA PHE A 95 3.23 -0.05 -6.92
C PHE A 95 4.36 -0.63 -6.10
N PHE A 96 5.02 -1.64 -6.63
CA PHE A 96 6.16 -2.20 -5.91
C PHE A 96 7.32 -2.47 -6.85
N SER A 97 8.50 -2.40 -6.28
CA SER A 97 9.74 -2.67 -6.96
C SER A 97 10.36 -3.92 -6.34
N GLU A 98 11.16 -4.62 -7.11
CA GLU A 98 11.84 -5.84 -6.64
C GLU A 98 13.31 -5.59 -6.40
N ASP A 99 13.76 -4.37 -6.56
CA ASP A 99 15.18 -4.08 -6.56
C ASP A 99 15.81 -4.23 -5.18
N LEU A 100 17.01 -4.76 -5.15
CA LEU A 100 17.78 -4.81 -3.93
C LEU A 100 18.23 -3.39 -3.59
N PRO A 101 18.32 -3.05 -2.31
CA PRO A 101 18.69 -1.70 -1.91
C PRO A 101 20.01 -1.20 -2.51
N ASN A 102 20.96 -2.09 -2.66
CA ASN A 102 22.25 -1.71 -3.21
C ASN A 102 22.46 -2.20 -4.62
N ASN A 103 21.40 -2.52 -5.30
CA ASN A 103 21.48 -3.02 -6.65
C ASN A 103 21.59 -1.84 -7.60
N ASN A 104 22.72 -1.20 -7.59
CA ASN A 104 22.91 -0.02 -8.37
C ASN A 104 24.06 -0.27 -9.30
N PRO A 105 23.83 -0.15 -10.58
CA PRO A 105 24.87 -0.48 -11.52
C PRO A 105 26.03 0.47 -11.52
N GLU A 106 25.99 1.58 -11.00
CA GLU A 106 26.99 2.38 -11.08
C GLU A 106 27.69 2.57 -10.25
#